data_cda08e61a68cae45b7425ce848bb8b2f
#
_entry.id   cda08e61a68cae45b7425ce848bb8b2f
#
_cell.length_a   1.000
_cell.length_b   1.000
_cell.length_c   1.000
_cell.angle_alpha   90.00
_cell.angle_beta   90.00
_cell.angle_gamma   90.00
#
_symmetry.space_group_name_H-M   'P 1'
#
loop_
_entity.id
_entity.type
_entity.pdbx_description
1 polymer ?
#
loop_
_entity_poly.entity_id
_entity_poly.type
_entity_poly.pdbx_seq_one_letter_code
_entity_poly.pdbx_strand_id
1 'polypeptide(L)'
;MEEVFVRKIEDIKKNKAEIERKLNVKITIVGNRVSYEGDSLDEYEASLVFEAISFGFSIKVALNLKIEDNTFKVIHIKEHTRRKLKDVKSRLIGTEGKTRRIISDISNCFVLINESDVGIIGYVEDVENACTAVINLIRGSKQANMYQY
;
A
#
# COMPACT_ATOMS: atom_id res chain seq x y z
N MET A 1 -4.66 -14.91 -17.55
CA MET A 1 -5.62 -14.68 -16.43
C MET A 1 -4.85 -14.68 -15.12
N GLU A 2 -4.95 -13.62 -14.37
CA GLU A 2 -4.33 -13.48 -13.06
C GLU A 2 -5.37 -13.63 -11.96
N GLU A 3 -4.94 -14.06 -10.77
CA GLU A 3 -5.84 -14.32 -9.65
C GLU A 3 -5.25 -13.79 -8.35
N VAL A 4 -6.09 -13.22 -7.49
CA VAL A 4 -5.69 -12.70 -6.18
C VAL A 4 -6.76 -13.00 -5.11
N PHE A 5 -6.32 -13.20 -3.87
CA PHE A 5 -7.23 -13.32 -2.73
C PHE A 5 -7.41 -11.97 -2.07
N VAL A 6 -8.64 -11.60 -1.76
CA VAL A 6 -8.96 -10.31 -1.15
C VAL A 6 -9.86 -10.51 0.07
N ARG A 7 -9.46 -9.90 1.20
CA ARG A 7 -10.25 -9.99 2.43
C ARG A 7 -11.55 -9.19 2.36
N LYS A 8 -11.53 -8.03 1.69
CA LYS A 8 -12.69 -7.14 1.56
C LYS A 8 -13.36 -7.31 0.21
N ILE A 9 -13.76 -8.53 -0.08
CA ILE A 9 -14.36 -8.87 -1.38
C ILE A 9 -15.64 -8.07 -1.67
N GLU A 10 -16.39 -7.71 -0.64
CA GLU A 10 -17.62 -6.94 -0.83
C GLU A 10 -17.39 -5.58 -1.45
N ASP A 11 -16.28 -4.92 -1.10
CA ASP A 11 -15.93 -3.62 -1.68
C ASP A 11 -15.63 -3.76 -3.17
N ILE A 12 -14.99 -4.85 -3.57
CA ILE A 12 -14.71 -5.14 -4.97
C ILE A 12 -16.00 -5.44 -5.72
N LYS A 13 -16.90 -6.22 -5.13
CA LYS A 13 -18.21 -6.51 -5.75
C LYS A 13 -19.00 -5.24 -6.02
N LYS A 14 -19.03 -4.33 -5.05
CA LYS A 14 -19.75 -3.06 -5.19
C LYS A 14 -19.16 -2.15 -6.27
N ASN A 15 -17.85 -2.22 -6.47
CA ASN A 15 -17.13 -1.32 -7.37
C ASN A 15 -16.63 -2.03 -8.64
N LYS A 16 -17.10 -3.25 -8.89
CA LYS A 16 -16.63 -4.08 -10.00
C LYS A 16 -16.64 -3.36 -11.34
N ALA A 17 -17.75 -2.73 -11.70
CA ALA A 17 -17.88 -2.05 -12.98
C ALA A 17 -16.90 -0.88 -13.12
N GLU A 18 -16.71 -0.12 -12.06
CA GLU A 18 -15.76 0.99 -12.05
C GLU A 18 -14.31 0.51 -12.19
N ILE A 19 -13.97 -0.56 -11.46
CA ILE A 19 -12.63 -1.15 -11.51
C ILE A 19 -12.34 -1.70 -12.90
N GLU A 20 -13.28 -2.45 -13.48
CA GLU A 20 -13.15 -2.98 -14.83
C GLU A 20 -12.92 -1.88 -15.86
N ARG A 21 -13.66 -0.79 -15.74
CA ARG A 21 -13.53 0.34 -16.65
C ARG A 21 -12.19 1.03 -16.51
N LYS A 22 -11.75 1.28 -15.27
CA LYS A 22 -10.49 2.00 -15.00
C LYS A 22 -9.26 1.19 -15.33
N LEU A 23 -9.30 -0.12 -15.08
CA LEU A 23 -8.17 -1.02 -15.33
C LEU A 23 -8.21 -1.66 -16.71
N ASN A 24 -9.33 -1.52 -17.43
CA ASN A 24 -9.53 -2.13 -18.73
C ASN A 24 -9.33 -3.66 -18.70
N VAL A 25 -9.89 -4.30 -17.70
CA VAL A 25 -9.86 -5.75 -17.51
C VAL A 25 -11.26 -6.25 -17.22
N LYS A 26 -11.49 -7.54 -17.48
CA LYS A 26 -12.72 -8.22 -17.09
C LYS A 26 -12.47 -8.95 -15.78
N ILE A 27 -13.31 -8.69 -14.79
CA ILE A 27 -13.18 -9.26 -13.44
C ILE A 27 -14.20 -10.37 -13.24
N THR A 28 -13.75 -11.49 -12.70
CA THR A 28 -14.60 -12.60 -12.27
C THR A 28 -14.34 -12.84 -10.79
N ILE A 29 -15.42 -12.91 -9.99
CA ILE A 29 -15.33 -13.12 -8.56
C ILE A 29 -15.95 -14.46 -8.20
N VAL A 30 -15.17 -15.31 -7.52
CA VAL A 30 -15.63 -16.59 -6.99
C VAL A 30 -15.17 -16.69 -5.54
N GLY A 31 -16.10 -16.61 -4.59
CA GLY A 31 -15.76 -16.55 -3.17
C GLY A 31 -14.90 -15.33 -2.85
N ASN A 32 -13.72 -15.55 -2.29
CA ASN A 32 -12.74 -14.51 -2.01
C ASN A 32 -11.67 -14.39 -3.09
N ARG A 33 -11.86 -15.06 -4.22
CA ARG A 33 -10.93 -15.03 -5.34
C ARG A 33 -11.40 -14.06 -6.39
N VAL A 34 -10.49 -13.21 -6.83
CA VAL A 34 -10.73 -12.27 -7.91
C VAL A 34 -9.80 -12.66 -9.06
N SER A 35 -10.40 -12.96 -10.21
CA SER A 35 -9.66 -13.22 -11.44
C SER A 35 -9.86 -12.04 -12.36
N TYR A 36 -8.83 -11.66 -13.10
CA TYR A 36 -8.95 -10.57 -14.06
C TYR A 36 -8.21 -10.91 -15.34
N GLU A 37 -8.77 -10.43 -16.45
CA GLU A 37 -8.29 -10.74 -17.79
C GLU A 37 -8.35 -9.50 -18.67
N GLY A 38 -7.29 -9.28 -19.44
CA GLY A 38 -7.17 -8.17 -20.39
C GLY A 38 -5.87 -8.33 -21.16
N ASP A 39 -5.45 -7.26 -21.84
CA ASP A 39 -4.16 -7.24 -22.52
C ASP A 39 -3.03 -7.31 -21.47
N SER A 40 -1.84 -7.74 -21.90
CA SER A 40 -0.70 -7.97 -21.00
C SER A 40 -0.37 -6.75 -20.14
N LEU A 41 -0.35 -5.56 -20.73
CA LEU A 41 -0.07 -4.34 -19.97
C LEU A 41 -1.18 -4.04 -18.96
N ASP A 42 -2.45 -4.19 -19.38
CA ASP A 42 -3.59 -3.95 -18.50
C ASP A 42 -3.61 -4.95 -17.35
N GLU A 43 -3.31 -6.21 -17.60
CA GLU A 43 -3.21 -7.22 -16.54
C GLU A 43 -2.08 -6.91 -15.58
N TYR A 44 -0.94 -6.44 -16.07
CA TYR A 44 0.18 -6.05 -15.22
C TYR A 44 -0.19 -4.88 -14.30
N GLU A 45 -0.78 -3.84 -14.85
CA GLU A 45 -1.23 -2.69 -14.05
C GLU A 45 -2.31 -3.11 -13.03
N ALA A 46 -3.24 -3.97 -13.43
CA ALA A 46 -4.26 -4.50 -12.54
C ALA A 46 -3.63 -5.32 -11.40
N SER A 47 -2.56 -6.06 -11.68
CA SER A 47 -1.88 -6.84 -10.66
C SER A 47 -1.34 -5.96 -9.53
N LEU A 48 -0.78 -4.80 -9.88
CA LEU A 48 -0.27 -3.85 -8.89
C LEU A 48 -1.41 -3.28 -8.03
N VAL A 49 -2.52 -2.93 -8.66
CA VAL A 49 -3.69 -2.39 -7.95
C VAL A 49 -4.27 -3.43 -6.99
N PHE A 50 -4.48 -4.66 -7.46
CA PHE A 50 -5.02 -5.73 -6.61
C PHE A 50 -4.05 -6.14 -5.50
N GLU A 51 -2.75 -6.08 -5.74
CA GLU A 51 -1.75 -6.31 -4.70
C GLU A 51 -1.88 -5.28 -3.57
N ALA A 52 -2.05 -4.01 -3.92
CA ALA A 52 -2.26 -2.94 -2.95
C ALA A 52 -3.57 -3.10 -2.19
N ILE A 53 -4.66 -3.52 -2.86
CA ILE A 53 -5.94 -3.81 -2.21
C ILE A 53 -5.78 -4.99 -1.24
N SER A 54 -5.08 -6.03 -1.64
CA SER A 54 -4.82 -7.19 -0.78
C SER A 54 -3.99 -6.82 0.44
N PHE A 55 -3.09 -5.86 0.29
CA PHE A 55 -2.32 -5.34 1.41
C PHE A 55 -3.22 -4.65 2.45
N GLY A 56 -4.28 -4.01 2.02
CA GLY A 56 -5.24 -3.34 2.88
C GLY A 56 -5.64 -1.93 2.44
N PHE A 57 -5.06 -1.39 1.38
CA PHE A 57 -5.44 -0.09 0.86
C PHE A 57 -6.86 -0.10 0.29
N SER A 58 -7.54 1.04 0.37
CA SER A 58 -8.85 1.19 -0.25
C SER A 58 -8.71 1.11 -1.78
N ILE A 59 -9.80 0.77 -2.45
CA ILE A 59 -9.83 0.72 -3.91
C ILE A 59 -9.44 2.07 -4.51
N LYS A 60 -9.97 3.15 -3.95
CA LYS A 60 -9.67 4.51 -4.40
C LYS A 60 -8.18 4.83 -4.35
N VAL A 61 -7.52 4.48 -3.25
CA VAL A 61 -6.08 4.70 -3.08
C VAL A 61 -5.28 3.79 -4.02
N ALA A 62 -5.64 2.50 -4.09
CA ALA A 62 -4.94 1.55 -4.95
C ALA A 62 -5.00 1.93 -6.42
N LEU A 63 -6.10 2.54 -6.88
CA LEU A 63 -6.23 2.99 -8.26
C LEU A 63 -5.26 4.09 -8.65
N ASN A 64 -4.63 4.76 -7.68
CA ASN A 64 -3.55 5.71 -7.98
C ASN A 64 -2.35 5.04 -8.66
N LEU A 65 -2.23 3.72 -8.57
CA LEU A 65 -1.16 2.98 -9.25
C LEU A 65 -1.32 2.95 -10.76
N LYS A 66 -2.49 3.35 -11.27
CA LYS A 66 -2.71 3.57 -12.70
C LYS A 66 -1.99 4.83 -13.21
N ILE A 67 -1.69 5.78 -12.33
CA ILE A 67 -1.01 7.02 -12.68
C ILE A 67 0.45 6.72 -12.97
N GLU A 68 0.94 7.23 -14.10
CA GLU A 68 2.34 7.05 -14.52
C GLU A 68 3.30 7.48 -13.42
N ASP A 69 4.38 6.72 -13.23
CA ASP A 69 5.43 6.95 -12.23
C ASP A 69 5.00 6.78 -10.78
N ASN A 70 3.75 6.37 -10.53
CA ASN A 70 3.35 5.95 -9.19
C ASN A 70 3.78 4.50 -8.94
N THR A 71 4.13 4.20 -7.71
CA THR A 71 4.59 2.88 -7.30
C THR A 71 4.05 2.49 -5.94
N PHE A 72 4.10 1.21 -5.65
CA PHE A 72 3.73 0.62 -4.37
C PHE A 72 4.94 -0.16 -3.84
N LYS A 73 5.36 0.17 -2.62
CA LYS A 73 6.44 -0.53 -1.93
C LYS A 73 5.98 -1.06 -0.59
N VAL A 74 6.51 -2.22 -0.22
CA VAL A 74 6.24 -2.84 1.08
C VAL A 74 7.54 -2.96 1.84
N ILE A 75 7.53 -2.52 3.09
CA ILE A 75 8.65 -2.66 4.00
C ILE A 75 8.28 -3.71 5.04
N HIS A 76 9.08 -4.77 5.13
CA HIS A 76 8.89 -5.82 6.14
C HIS A 76 9.60 -5.38 7.42
N ILE A 77 8.83 -5.03 8.44
CA ILE A 77 9.36 -4.43 9.67
C ILE A 77 10.46 -5.29 10.29
N LYS A 78 10.25 -6.59 10.37
CA LYS A 78 11.19 -7.51 11.01
C LYS A 78 12.55 -7.61 10.32
N GLU A 79 12.65 -7.26 9.05
CA GLU A 79 13.92 -7.25 8.32
C GLU A 79 14.84 -6.10 8.77
N HIS A 80 14.30 -5.10 9.43
CA HIS A 80 15.03 -3.89 9.80
C HIS A 80 15.26 -3.72 11.30
N THR A 81 14.73 -4.63 12.13
CA THR A 81 14.86 -4.51 13.58
C THR A 81 14.75 -5.85 14.28
N ARG A 82 15.36 -5.95 15.47
CA ARG A 82 15.21 -7.10 16.37
C ARG A 82 14.22 -6.80 17.51
N ARG A 83 13.72 -5.58 17.58
CA ARG A 83 12.73 -5.17 18.59
C ARG A 83 11.40 -5.88 18.34
N LYS A 84 10.58 -5.92 19.40
CA LYS A 84 9.24 -6.51 19.30
C LYS A 84 8.40 -5.74 18.27
N LEU A 85 7.75 -6.49 17.38
CA LEU A 85 6.91 -5.92 16.33
C LEU A 85 5.87 -4.96 16.88
N LYS A 86 5.21 -5.33 17.97
CA LYS A 86 4.19 -4.49 18.60
C LYS A 86 4.73 -3.12 19.00
N ASP A 87 5.92 -3.07 19.58
CA ASP A 87 6.53 -1.83 20.03
C ASP A 87 6.91 -0.93 18.86
N VAL A 88 7.48 -1.52 17.81
CA VAL A 88 7.85 -0.79 16.60
C VAL A 88 6.63 -0.25 15.89
N LYS A 89 5.58 -1.05 15.76
CA LYS A 89 4.32 -0.61 15.15
C LYS A 89 3.70 0.56 15.92
N SER A 90 3.67 0.48 17.24
CA SER A 90 3.13 1.56 18.07
C SER A 90 3.87 2.86 17.82
N ARG A 91 5.19 2.79 17.64
CA ARG A 91 6.02 3.96 17.33
C ARG A 91 5.73 4.53 15.94
N LEU A 92 5.57 3.66 14.94
CA LEU A 92 5.27 4.07 13.57
C LEU A 92 3.89 4.73 13.46
N ILE A 93 2.92 4.19 14.17
CA ILE A 93 1.55 4.72 14.16
C ILE A 93 1.48 6.02 14.96
N GLY A 94 2.08 6.03 16.15
CA GLY A 94 2.02 7.15 17.08
C GLY A 94 0.66 7.26 17.76
N THR A 95 0.56 8.21 18.69
CA THR A 95 -0.70 8.45 19.40
C THR A 95 -1.77 8.90 18.42
N GLU A 96 -2.88 8.18 18.39
CA GLU A 96 -4.02 8.43 17.49
C GLU A 96 -3.63 8.50 16.01
N GLY A 97 -2.59 7.76 15.62
CA GLY A 97 -2.12 7.73 14.24
C GLY A 97 -1.34 8.97 13.80
N LYS A 98 -0.89 9.80 14.74
CA LYS A 98 -0.23 11.06 14.43
C LYS A 98 1.06 10.89 13.64
N THR A 99 1.94 9.96 14.06
CA THR A 99 3.22 9.73 13.39
C THR A 99 3.00 9.26 11.96
N ARG A 100 2.10 8.30 11.75
CA ARG A 100 1.77 7.81 10.42
C ARG A 100 1.25 8.94 9.51
N ARG A 101 0.38 9.80 10.04
CA ARG A 101 -0.15 10.94 9.26
C ARG A 101 0.94 11.92 8.88
N ILE A 102 1.88 12.18 9.78
CA ILE A 102 3.00 13.10 9.50
C ILE A 102 3.89 12.51 8.39
N ILE A 103 4.19 11.21 8.45
CA ILE A 103 4.96 10.53 7.40
C ILE A 103 4.25 10.70 6.06
N SER A 104 2.95 10.43 6.02
CA SER A 104 2.13 10.57 4.82
C SER A 104 2.15 12.00 4.27
N ASP A 105 1.96 12.98 5.13
CA ASP A 105 1.90 14.39 4.72
C ASP A 105 3.25 14.91 4.21
N ILE A 106 4.33 14.63 4.92
CA ILE A 106 5.67 15.09 4.54
C ILE A 106 6.14 14.45 3.24
N SER A 107 5.90 13.15 3.09
CA SER A 107 6.34 12.40 1.91
C SER A 107 5.40 12.53 0.72
N ASN A 108 4.20 13.08 0.93
CA ASN A 108 3.15 13.13 -0.08
C ASN A 108 2.78 11.73 -0.62
N CYS A 109 2.76 10.74 0.26
CA CYS A 109 2.43 9.35 -0.05
C CYS A 109 1.28 8.85 0.80
N PHE A 110 0.61 7.80 0.34
CA PHE A 110 -0.33 7.04 1.16
C PHE A 110 0.46 5.99 1.92
N VAL A 111 0.30 5.97 3.24
CA VAL A 111 1.03 5.05 4.13
C VAL A 111 0.04 4.23 4.92
N LEU A 112 0.20 2.92 4.90
CA LEU A 112 -0.63 1.98 5.65
C LEU A 112 0.24 0.97 6.39
N ILE A 113 -0.06 0.75 7.66
CA ILE A 113 0.65 -0.20 8.50
C ILE A 113 -0.30 -1.37 8.79
N ASN A 114 0.06 -2.56 8.33
CA ASN A 114 -0.70 -3.77 8.65
C ASN A 114 -0.03 -4.54 9.79
N GLU A 115 -0.32 -5.83 9.93
CA GLU A 115 0.18 -6.63 11.06
C GLU A 115 1.70 -6.67 11.17
N SER A 116 2.41 -6.75 10.04
CA SER A 116 3.86 -6.98 10.03
C SER A 116 4.62 -6.06 9.08
N ASP A 117 3.91 -5.28 8.26
CA ASP A 117 4.51 -4.55 7.15
C ASP A 117 3.99 -3.12 7.05
N VAL A 118 4.74 -2.29 6.34
CA VAL A 118 4.34 -0.93 5.98
C VAL A 118 4.20 -0.86 4.46
N GLY A 119 3.03 -0.46 3.98
CA GLY A 119 2.80 -0.23 2.55
C GLY A 119 2.81 1.25 2.24
N ILE A 120 3.40 1.63 1.12
CA ILE A 120 3.54 3.02 0.70
C ILE A 120 3.20 3.14 -0.78
N ILE A 121 2.28 4.04 -1.11
CA ILE A 121 1.87 4.33 -2.49
C ILE A 121 2.10 5.80 -2.78
N GLY A 122 2.70 6.12 -3.90
CA GLY A 122 2.89 7.47 -4.37
C GLY A 122 3.83 7.54 -5.56
N TYR A 123 4.25 8.76 -5.88
CA TYR A 123 5.24 9.01 -6.92
C TYR A 123 6.57 8.36 -6.52
N VAL A 124 7.30 7.81 -7.48
CA VAL A 124 8.47 6.97 -7.21
C VAL A 124 9.52 7.63 -6.30
N GLU A 125 9.84 8.89 -6.54
CA GLU A 125 10.81 9.62 -5.71
C GLU A 125 10.30 9.85 -4.28
N ASP A 126 9.02 10.19 -4.16
CA ASP A 126 8.37 10.40 -2.87
C ASP A 126 8.33 9.11 -2.05
N VAL A 127 8.06 7.98 -2.73
CA VAL A 127 8.04 6.67 -2.08
C VAL A 127 9.43 6.29 -1.58
N GLU A 128 10.48 6.57 -2.34
CA GLU A 128 11.85 6.31 -1.89
C GLU A 128 12.19 7.08 -0.61
N ASN A 129 11.82 8.37 -0.55
CA ASN A 129 12.02 9.19 0.63
C ASN A 129 11.20 8.70 1.82
N ALA A 130 9.96 8.31 1.58
CA ALA A 130 9.09 7.75 2.62
C ALA A 130 9.66 6.43 3.16
N CYS A 131 10.15 5.55 2.29
CA CYS A 131 10.78 4.30 2.70
C CYS A 131 11.98 4.55 3.61
N THR A 132 12.84 5.50 3.25
CA THR A 132 14.01 5.85 4.05
C THR A 132 13.59 6.33 5.44
N ALA A 133 12.61 7.22 5.51
CA ALA A 133 12.10 7.73 6.79
C ALA A 133 11.51 6.62 7.66
N VAL A 134 10.71 5.74 7.07
CA VAL A 134 10.09 4.61 7.78
C VAL A 134 11.15 3.64 8.29
N ILE A 135 12.12 3.27 7.47
CA ILE A 135 13.19 2.37 7.87
C ILE A 135 14.01 2.96 9.02
N ASN A 136 14.31 4.26 8.96
CA ASN A 136 15.02 4.93 10.04
C ASN A 136 14.26 4.89 11.36
N LEU A 137 12.94 5.10 11.32
CA LEU A 137 12.09 4.96 12.51
C LEU A 137 12.09 3.53 13.06
N ILE A 138 11.99 2.54 12.16
CA ILE A 138 12.03 1.12 12.55
C ILE A 138 13.34 0.80 13.28
N ARG A 139 14.45 1.34 12.80
CA ARG A 139 15.78 1.15 13.39
C ARG A 139 16.00 1.93 14.68
N GLY A 140 15.07 2.81 15.04
CA GLY A 140 15.10 3.52 16.31
C GLY A 140 15.55 4.97 16.25
N SER A 141 15.56 5.60 15.06
CA SER A 141 15.81 7.04 14.96
C SER A 141 14.72 7.83 15.69
N LYS A 142 15.08 8.99 16.20
CA LYS A 142 14.11 9.87 16.87
C LYS A 142 13.10 10.38 15.83
N GLN A 143 11.83 10.44 16.22
CA GLN A 143 10.76 10.94 15.35
C GLN A 143 11.06 12.35 14.84
N ALA A 144 11.65 13.21 15.67
CA ALA A 144 12.00 14.59 15.29
C ALA A 144 12.93 14.63 14.07
N ASN A 145 13.82 13.67 13.90
CA ASN A 145 14.76 13.65 12.78
C ASN A 145 14.06 13.40 11.45
N MET A 146 12.92 12.74 11.48
CA MET A 146 12.14 12.43 10.28
C MET A 146 11.52 13.69 9.67
N TYR A 147 11.21 14.68 10.48
CA TYR A 147 10.55 15.92 10.04
C TYR A 147 11.48 16.86 9.27
N GLN A 148 12.74 16.49 9.10
CA GLN A 148 13.73 17.27 8.36
C GLN A 148 13.81 16.89 6.87
N TYR A 149 13.07 15.89 6.47
CA TYR A 149 13.03 15.47 5.06
C TYR A 149 12.16 16.36 4.20
#